data_124097e8d89a56f4916e6de711fc719c
#
_entry.id   124097e8d89a56f4916e6de711fc719c
#
_cell.length_a   1.000
_cell.length_b   1.000
_cell.length_c   1.000
_cell.angle_alpha   90.00
_cell.angle_beta   90.00
_cell.angle_gamma   90.00
#
_symmetry.space_group_name_H-M   'P 1'
#
loop_
_entity.id
_entity.type
_entity.pdbx_description
1 polymer ?
#
loop_
_entity_poly.entity_id
_entity_poly.type
_entity_poly.pdbx_seq_one_letter_code
_entity_poly.pdbx_strand_id
1 'polypeptide(L)'
;YRELGLVIGVLVIVYEQIRLSLMQGSLKKEMWVPVLNDNGKVIGCIARSVSRSLPKKYYHPIVRIAVVYNGMLYLVRRSKDEFVSPDTMDYPFHNYVLFRHSIDSTVKETLGSLAQDKSIAPRFLIRYTFENEKVKHLVSLYVICLRTEEQLNQCKRRSVKLGTAKQIEENLSSGVFSEYFEKEFAYLQNTILFAESFCCGN
;
A
#
# COMPACT_ATOMS: atom_id res chain seq x y z
N TYR A 1 31.15 44.91 -23.89
CA TYR A 1 29.89 44.92 -23.15
C TYR A 1 28.76 44.13 -23.86
N ARG A 2 28.70 44.15 -25.19
CA ARG A 2 27.64 43.46 -25.98
C ARG A 2 27.80 41.93 -25.95
N GLU A 3 29.01 41.43 -26.00
CA GLU A 3 29.36 40.02 -25.92
C GLU A 3 29.06 39.45 -24.52
N LEU A 4 29.32 40.19 -23.46
CA LEU A 4 29.05 39.78 -22.08
C LEU A 4 27.54 39.57 -21.84
N GLY A 5 26.71 40.46 -22.39
CA GLY A 5 25.25 40.36 -22.28
C GLY A 5 24.69 39.11 -23.00
N LEU A 6 25.27 38.76 -24.17
CA LEU A 6 24.89 37.55 -24.89
C LEU A 6 25.27 36.25 -24.14
N VAL A 7 26.44 36.21 -23.54
CA VAL A 7 26.90 35.07 -22.74
C VAL A 7 26.01 34.87 -21.50
N ILE A 8 25.65 35.95 -20.81
CA ILE A 8 24.76 35.87 -19.64
C ILE A 8 23.37 35.40 -20.08
N GLY A 9 22.83 35.90 -21.19
CA GLY A 9 21.54 35.46 -21.72
C GLY A 9 21.49 33.98 -22.07
N VAL A 10 22.54 33.45 -22.70
CA VAL A 10 22.65 32.02 -22.99
C VAL A 10 22.74 31.18 -21.72
N LEU A 11 23.52 31.60 -20.73
CA LEU A 11 23.63 30.90 -19.45
C LEU A 11 22.28 30.82 -18.70
N VAL A 12 21.50 31.91 -18.70
CA VAL A 12 20.16 31.90 -18.09
C VAL A 12 19.22 30.94 -18.82
N ILE A 13 19.24 30.94 -20.15
CA ILE A 13 18.39 30.01 -20.93
C ILE A 13 18.77 28.56 -20.65
N VAL A 14 20.06 28.23 -20.65
CA VAL A 14 20.55 26.88 -20.36
C VAL A 14 20.16 26.46 -18.94
N TYR A 15 20.32 27.34 -17.97
CA TYR A 15 19.93 27.06 -16.58
C TYR A 15 18.42 26.76 -16.48
N GLU A 16 17.56 27.58 -17.09
CA GLU A 16 16.10 27.35 -17.07
C GLU A 16 15.72 26.05 -17.80
N GLN A 17 16.38 25.70 -18.90
CA GLN A 17 16.15 24.43 -19.59
C GLN A 17 16.52 23.21 -18.71
N ILE A 18 17.65 23.28 -18.00
CA ILE A 18 18.05 22.22 -17.07
C ILE A 18 17.07 22.14 -15.91
N ARG A 19 16.70 23.26 -15.34
CA ARG A 19 15.72 23.33 -14.23
C ARG A 19 14.37 22.73 -14.64
N LEU A 20 13.83 23.09 -15.82
CA LEU A 20 12.58 22.56 -16.34
C LEU A 20 12.67 21.05 -16.60
N SER A 21 13.79 20.57 -17.14
CA SER A 21 14.03 19.15 -17.39
C SER A 21 14.09 18.34 -16.08
N LEU A 22 14.74 18.87 -15.06
CA LEU A 22 14.78 18.23 -13.74
C LEU A 22 13.42 18.21 -13.06
N MET A 23 12.65 19.30 -13.16
CA MET A 23 11.28 19.35 -12.65
C MET A 23 10.36 18.36 -13.38
N GLN A 24 10.43 18.26 -14.70
CA GLN A 24 9.67 17.29 -15.48
C GLN A 24 10.05 15.85 -15.14
N GLY A 25 11.33 15.55 -14.94
CA GLY A 25 11.81 14.24 -14.50
C GLY A 25 11.29 13.86 -13.11
N SER A 26 11.25 14.82 -12.20
CA SER A 26 10.66 14.65 -10.85
C SER A 26 9.14 14.40 -10.92
N LEU A 27 8.41 15.18 -11.71
CA LEU A 27 6.97 15.02 -11.90
C LEU A 27 6.58 13.70 -12.56
N LYS A 28 7.40 13.17 -13.47
CA LYS A 28 7.18 11.84 -14.09
C LYS A 28 7.35 10.68 -13.12
N LYS A 29 8.15 10.84 -12.06
CA LYS A 29 8.37 9.84 -11.02
C LYS A 29 7.40 9.96 -9.85
N GLU A 30 6.60 11.02 -9.80
CA GLU A 30 5.67 11.28 -8.73
C GLU A 30 4.44 10.38 -8.83
N MET A 31 3.99 9.89 -7.69
CA MET A 31 2.74 9.14 -7.58
C MET A 31 1.59 10.09 -7.29
N TRP A 32 0.67 10.19 -8.24
CA TRP A 32 -0.55 10.98 -8.08
C TRP A 32 -1.63 10.15 -7.42
N VAL A 33 -2.08 10.58 -6.25
CA VAL A 33 -3.10 9.88 -5.46
C VAL A 33 -4.38 10.70 -5.41
N PRO A 34 -5.56 10.03 -5.51
CA PRO A 34 -6.83 10.73 -5.40
C PRO A 34 -7.00 11.33 -4.01
N VAL A 35 -7.68 12.45 -3.95
CA VAL A 35 -8.21 13.03 -2.71
C VAL A 35 -9.70 12.73 -2.65
N LEU A 36 -10.14 12.12 -1.56
CA LEU A 36 -11.54 11.77 -1.32
C LEU A 36 -12.22 12.78 -0.42
N ASN A 37 -13.53 12.95 -0.60
CA ASN A 37 -14.39 13.57 0.41
C ASN A 37 -14.80 12.55 1.48
N ASP A 38 -15.55 12.97 2.50
CA ASP A 38 -15.99 12.08 3.60
C ASP A 38 -16.93 10.96 3.13
N ASN A 39 -17.55 11.10 1.96
CA ASN A 39 -18.38 10.06 1.33
C ASN A 39 -17.56 9.08 0.46
N GLY A 40 -16.24 9.21 0.42
CA GLY A 40 -15.36 8.37 -0.40
C GLY A 40 -15.35 8.70 -1.90
N LYS A 41 -15.94 9.84 -2.31
CA LYS A 41 -15.88 10.32 -3.71
C LYS A 41 -14.59 11.06 -3.99
N VAL A 42 -14.01 10.80 -5.17
CA VAL A 42 -12.83 11.54 -5.64
C VAL A 42 -13.21 12.98 -5.95
N ILE A 43 -12.54 13.93 -5.29
CA ILE A 43 -12.70 15.38 -5.48
C ILE A 43 -11.48 16.06 -6.07
N GLY A 44 -10.40 15.33 -6.27
CA GLY A 44 -9.16 15.84 -6.85
C GLY A 44 -8.04 14.82 -6.77
N CYS A 45 -6.83 15.26 -7.05
CA CYS A 45 -5.62 14.49 -6.86
C CYS A 45 -4.48 15.37 -6.36
N ILE A 46 -3.51 14.75 -5.71
CA ILE A 46 -2.32 15.40 -5.16
C ILE A 46 -1.12 14.47 -5.32
N ALA A 47 0.06 15.04 -5.48
CA ALA A 47 1.29 14.27 -5.43
C ALA A 47 1.46 13.66 -4.02
N ARG A 48 1.78 12.37 -3.93
CA ARG A 48 1.94 11.68 -2.64
C ARG A 48 3.00 12.33 -1.75
N SER A 49 4.11 12.76 -2.32
CA SER A 49 5.18 13.47 -1.60
C SER A 49 4.67 14.75 -0.97
N VAL A 50 3.88 15.53 -1.71
CA VAL A 50 3.28 16.78 -1.24
C VAL A 50 2.26 16.51 -0.14
N SER A 51 1.38 15.52 -0.33
CA SER A 51 0.39 15.13 0.68
C SER A 51 1.03 14.78 2.03
N ARG A 52 2.17 14.09 2.00
CA ARG A 52 2.92 13.69 3.21
C ARG A 52 3.67 14.84 3.88
N SER A 53 4.00 15.89 3.16
CA SER A 53 4.73 17.05 3.68
C SER A 53 3.82 18.11 4.31
N LEU A 54 2.53 18.05 4.03
CA LEU A 54 1.57 19.02 4.53
C LEU A 54 1.00 18.60 5.90
N PRO A 55 0.70 19.57 6.79
CA PRO A 55 0.09 19.28 8.08
C PRO A 55 -1.34 18.76 7.96
N LYS A 56 -2.04 19.12 6.88
CA LYS A 56 -3.40 18.63 6.61
C LYS A 56 -3.36 17.19 6.11
N LYS A 57 -4.10 16.32 6.76
CA LYS A 57 -4.30 14.95 6.29
C LYS A 57 -5.33 14.92 5.16
N TYR A 58 -4.91 14.44 3.99
CA TYR A 58 -5.81 14.18 2.88
C TYR A 58 -6.30 12.74 2.92
N TYR A 59 -7.54 12.52 2.52
CA TYR A 59 -8.18 11.22 2.51
C TYR A 59 -7.84 10.48 1.20
N HIS A 60 -7.09 9.39 1.30
CA HIS A 60 -6.61 8.62 0.15
C HIS A 60 -7.10 7.18 0.17
N PRO A 61 -7.47 6.60 -1.00
CA PRO A 61 -7.81 5.19 -1.08
C PRO A 61 -6.56 4.33 -1.13
N ILE A 62 -6.56 3.24 -0.36
CA ILE A 62 -5.51 2.21 -0.37
C ILE A 62 -6.13 0.81 -0.43
N VAL A 63 -5.37 -0.11 -1.00
CA VAL A 63 -5.66 -1.54 -1.00
C VAL A 63 -4.68 -2.23 -0.07
N ARG A 64 -5.17 -3.17 0.72
CA ARG A 64 -4.39 -4.06 1.56
C ARG A 64 -4.86 -5.49 1.31
N ILE A 65 -3.92 -6.45 1.26
CA ILE A 65 -4.23 -7.85 0.94
C ILE A 65 -3.58 -8.74 1.98
N ALA A 66 -4.40 -9.40 2.79
CA ALA A 66 -3.98 -10.43 3.71
C ALA A 66 -3.70 -11.74 2.95
N VAL A 67 -2.68 -12.46 3.35
CA VAL A 67 -2.29 -13.74 2.76
C VAL A 67 -2.42 -14.83 3.79
N VAL A 68 -3.23 -15.84 3.50
CA VAL A 68 -3.45 -17.01 4.35
C VAL A 68 -2.83 -18.23 3.68
N TYR A 69 -2.10 -19.02 4.46
CA TYR A 69 -1.54 -20.30 4.07
C TYR A 69 -1.65 -21.29 5.24
N ASN A 70 -2.29 -22.42 5.02
CA ASN A 70 -2.52 -23.45 6.05
C ASN A 70 -3.09 -22.90 7.37
N GLY A 71 -4.08 -21.99 7.30
CA GLY A 71 -4.70 -21.37 8.48
C GLY A 71 -3.82 -20.36 9.22
N MET A 72 -2.67 -20.01 8.67
CA MET A 72 -1.75 -19.02 9.22
C MET A 72 -1.70 -17.77 8.34
N LEU A 73 -1.49 -16.62 8.95
CA LEU A 73 -1.22 -15.36 8.25
C LEU A 73 0.27 -15.26 7.88
N TYR A 74 0.50 -14.91 6.63
CA TYR A 74 1.83 -14.60 6.11
C TYR A 74 2.15 -13.13 6.37
N LEU A 75 3.14 -12.87 7.19
CA LEU A 75 3.52 -11.54 7.62
C LEU A 75 4.96 -11.21 7.22
N VAL A 76 5.19 -9.95 6.90
CA VAL A 76 6.51 -9.41 6.56
C VAL A 76 6.81 -8.21 7.43
N ARG A 77 8.10 -7.95 7.67
CA ARG A 77 8.51 -6.74 8.35
C ARG A 77 8.49 -5.56 7.39
N ARG A 78 7.79 -4.51 7.76
CA ARG A 78 7.76 -3.24 7.03
C ARG A 78 9.14 -2.59 7.05
N SER A 79 9.48 -1.88 5.97
CA SER A 79 10.73 -1.10 5.93
C SER A 79 10.76 -0.05 7.05
N LYS A 80 11.97 0.27 7.52
CA LYS A 80 12.20 1.39 8.45
C LYS A 80 11.87 2.75 7.84
N ASP A 81 11.86 2.84 6.50
CA ASP A 81 11.55 4.06 5.75
C ASP A 81 10.05 4.23 5.46
N GLU A 82 9.21 3.29 5.92
CA GLU A 82 7.76 3.41 5.76
C GLU A 82 7.22 4.59 6.57
N PHE A 83 6.32 5.35 5.93
CA PHE A 83 5.75 6.55 6.54
C PHE A 83 4.83 6.24 7.73
N VAL A 84 4.11 5.13 7.65
CA VAL A 84 3.19 4.65 8.69
C VAL A 84 3.68 3.32 9.24
N SER A 85 3.73 3.19 10.55
CA SER A 85 4.13 1.97 11.27
C SER A 85 5.44 1.34 10.72
N PRO A 86 6.57 2.09 10.66
CA PRO A 86 7.84 1.54 10.23
C PRO A 86 8.31 0.41 11.14
N ASP A 87 9.07 -0.54 10.57
CA ASP A 87 9.70 -1.65 11.30
C ASP A 87 8.75 -2.58 12.06
N THR A 88 7.46 -2.60 11.71
CA THR A 88 6.44 -3.49 12.28
C THR A 88 6.10 -4.64 11.33
N MET A 89 5.44 -5.68 11.87
CA MET A 89 4.93 -6.79 11.08
C MET A 89 3.58 -6.44 10.45
N ASP A 90 3.42 -6.80 9.18
CA ASP A 90 2.22 -6.46 8.41
C ASP A 90 2.03 -7.43 7.23
N TYR A 91 0.92 -7.29 6.48
CA TYR A 91 0.73 -8.03 5.24
C TYR A 91 1.79 -7.66 4.20
N PRO A 92 2.15 -8.59 3.30
CA PRO A 92 3.15 -8.34 2.27
C PRO A 92 2.65 -7.37 1.18
N PHE A 93 1.34 -7.24 1.02
CA PHE A 93 0.72 -6.51 -0.08
C PHE A 93 -0.14 -5.34 0.41
N HIS A 94 0.28 -4.14 0.08
CA HIS A 94 -0.48 -2.91 0.25
C HIS A 94 -0.05 -1.88 -0.80
N ASN A 95 -0.98 -1.06 -1.27
CA ASN A 95 -0.67 -0.03 -2.26
C ASN A 95 -1.71 1.09 -2.25
N TYR A 96 -1.32 2.27 -2.68
CA TYR A 96 -2.26 3.33 -3.01
C TYR A 96 -3.03 2.99 -4.29
N VAL A 97 -4.32 3.30 -4.31
CA VAL A 97 -5.08 3.35 -5.56
C VAL A 97 -4.71 4.67 -6.23
N LEU A 98 -3.96 4.62 -7.32
CA LEU A 98 -3.50 5.82 -8.00
C LEU A 98 -4.65 6.54 -8.70
N PHE A 99 -4.45 7.84 -8.96
CA PHE A 99 -5.45 8.64 -9.68
C PHE A 99 -5.76 8.02 -11.05
N ARG A 100 -7.05 7.86 -11.36
CA ARG A 100 -7.59 7.17 -12.54
C ARG A 100 -7.38 5.65 -12.59
N HIS A 101 -6.84 5.03 -11.55
CA HIS A 101 -6.82 3.57 -11.42
C HIS A 101 -8.07 3.08 -10.68
N SER A 102 -8.52 1.88 -11.01
CA SER A 102 -9.58 1.20 -10.26
C SER A 102 -9.00 0.41 -9.08
N ILE A 103 -9.84 0.07 -8.12
CA ILE A 103 -9.46 -0.80 -7.01
C ILE A 103 -9.05 -2.18 -7.56
N ASP A 104 -9.80 -2.74 -8.50
CA ASP A 104 -9.54 -4.06 -9.07
C ASP A 104 -8.21 -4.11 -9.83
N SER A 105 -7.89 -3.06 -10.62
CA SER A 105 -6.58 -2.97 -11.29
C SER A 105 -5.45 -2.87 -10.28
N THR A 106 -5.64 -2.10 -9.20
CA THR A 106 -4.66 -1.94 -8.14
C THR A 106 -4.42 -3.24 -7.38
N VAL A 107 -5.46 -4.03 -7.10
CA VAL A 107 -5.32 -5.37 -6.50
C VAL A 107 -4.46 -6.28 -7.37
N LYS A 108 -4.74 -6.34 -8.68
CA LYS A 108 -3.97 -7.16 -9.63
C LYS A 108 -2.52 -6.72 -9.74
N GLU A 109 -2.28 -5.43 -9.86
CA GLU A 109 -0.93 -4.85 -9.91
C GLU A 109 -0.14 -5.14 -8.63
N THR A 110 -0.79 -5.04 -7.46
CA THR A 110 -0.19 -5.28 -6.15
C THR A 110 0.22 -6.74 -5.96
N LEU A 111 -0.60 -7.68 -6.45
CA LEU A 111 -0.30 -9.12 -6.41
C LEU A 111 0.78 -9.53 -7.42
N GLY A 112 0.98 -8.77 -8.49
CA GLY A 112 1.99 -9.05 -9.51
C GLY A 112 1.82 -10.42 -10.16
N SER A 113 2.84 -11.28 -10.09
CA SER A 113 2.81 -12.64 -10.68
C SER A 113 1.72 -13.53 -10.11
N LEU A 114 1.37 -13.37 -8.85
CA LEU A 114 0.28 -14.15 -8.22
C LEU A 114 -1.09 -13.87 -8.86
N ALA A 115 -1.30 -12.69 -9.43
CA ALA A 115 -2.54 -12.34 -10.13
C ALA A 115 -2.77 -13.15 -11.42
N GLN A 116 -1.73 -13.79 -11.95
CA GLN A 116 -1.80 -14.64 -13.16
C GLN A 116 -2.25 -16.06 -12.83
N ASP A 117 -2.11 -16.48 -11.57
CA ASP A 117 -2.57 -17.79 -11.11
C ASP A 117 -4.10 -17.75 -10.89
N LYS A 118 -4.84 -18.43 -11.77
CA LYS A 118 -6.31 -18.47 -11.72
C LYS A 118 -6.87 -19.15 -10.46
N SER A 119 -6.05 -19.93 -9.76
CA SER A 119 -6.44 -20.55 -8.48
C SER A 119 -6.42 -19.55 -7.32
N ILE A 120 -5.79 -18.40 -7.48
CA ILE A 120 -5.73 -17.34 -6.48
C ILE A 120 -6.77 -16.28 -6.82
N ALA A 121 -7.86 -16.27 -6.08
CA ALA A 121 -8.93 -15.29 -6.22
C ALA A 121 -8.94 -14.34 -5.03
N PRO A 122 -8.59 -13.06 -5.21
CA PRO A 122 -8.73 -12.06 -4.15
C PRO A 122 -10.19 -11.90 -3.75
N ARG A 123 -10.47 -12.04 -2.46
CA ARG A 123 -11.81 -11.84 -1.90
C ARG A 123 -11.84 -10.55 -1.10
N PHE A 124 -12.79 -9.69 -1.42
CA PHE A 124 -13.05 -8.48 -0.64
C PHE A 124 -13.60 -8.85 0.74
N LEU A 125 -13.04 -8.26 1.79
CA LEU A 125 -13.49 -8.46 3.16
C LEU A 125 -14.27 -7.27 3.70
N ILE A 126 -13.62 -6.12 3.75
CA ILE A 126 -14.17 -4.93 4.38
C ILE A 126 -13.57 -3.66 3.79
N ARG A 127 -14.36 -2.59 3.83
CA ARG A 127 -13.89 -1.23 3.58
C ARG A 127 -14.10 -0.40 4.83
N TYR A 128 -13.07 0.30 5.27
CA TYR A 128 -13.13 1.13 6.47
C TYR A 128 -12.21 2.35 6.35
N THR A 129 -12.47 3.35 7.18
CA THR A 129 -11.57 4.50 7.32
C THR A 129 -10.54 4.24 8.39
N PHE A 130 -9.28 4.30 8.00
CA PHE A 130 -8.14 4.34 8.91
C PHE A 130 -7.69 5.78 9.07
N GLU A 131 -7.52 6.22 10.30
CA GLU A 131 -6.97 7.54 10.61
C GLU A 131 -6.06 7.45 11.83
N ASN A 132 -4.89 8.08 11.73
CA ASN A 132 -3.96 8.31 12.82
C ASN A 132 -3.40 9.74 12.73
N GLU A 133 -2.35 10.05 13.48
CA GLU A 133 -1.74 11.39 13.47
C GLU A 133 -1.19 11.80 12.10
N LYS A 134 -0.76 10.84 11.27
CA LYS A 134 -0.05 11.08 10.01
C LYS A 134 -0.94 11.01 8.78
N VAL A 135 -1.93 10.12 8.76
CA VAL A 135 -2.69 9.78 7.55
C VAL A 135 -4.18 9.57 7.82
N LYS A 136 -4.97 9.76 6.75
CA LYS A 136 -6.39 9.32 6.66
C LYS A 136 -6.56 8.51 5.39
N HIS A 137 -6.92 7.24 5.52
CA HIS A 137 -7.03 6.31 4.40
C HIS A 137 -8.39 5.62 4.34
N LEU A 138 -8.97 5.53 3.14
CA LEU A 138 -10.06 4.61 2.84
C LEU A 138 -9.45 3.26 2.47
N VAL A 139 -9.48 2.33 3.39
CA VAL A 139 -8.87 1.01 3.23
C VAL A 139 -9.86 0.04 2.62
N SER A 140 -9.48 -0.61 1.54
CA SER A 140 -10.16 -1.80 1.01
C SER A 140 -9.30 -3.02 1.32
N LEU A 141 -9.74 -3.84 2.27
CA LEU A 141 -9.05 -5.06 2.68
C LEU A 141 -9.55 -6.24 1.88
N TYR A 142 -8.61 -6.95 1.28
CA TYR A 142 -8.80 -8.22 0.57
C TYR A 142 -8.03 -9.33 1.26
N VAL A 143 -8.39 -10.56 0.92
CA VAL A 143 -7.66 -11.75 1.34
C VAL A 143 -7.43 -12.67 0.14
N ILE A 144 -6.27 -13.30 0.11
CA ILE A 144 -5.96 -14.43 -0.76
C ILE A 144 -5.58 -15.63 0.09
N CYS A 145 -5.99 -16.83 -0.38
CA CYS A 145 -5.61 -18.11 0.21
C CYS A 145 -4.64 -18.83 -0.70
N LEU A 146 -3.44 -19.09 -0.22
CA LEU A 146 -2.44 -19.89 -0.92
C LEU A 146 -2.61 -21.36 -0.57
N ARG A 147 -2.42 -22.24 -1.55
CA ARG A 147 -2.61 -23.70 -1.41
C ARG A 147 -1.31 -24.49 -1.52
N THR A 148 -0.30 -23.92 -2.14
CA THR A 148 0.97 -24.59 -2.42
C THR A 148 2.17 -23.81 -1.90
N GLU A 149 3.26 -24.52 -1.60
CA GLU A 149 4.52 -23.88 -1.24
C GLU A 149 5.11 -23.06 -2.38
N GLU A 150 4.83 -23.41 -3.62
CA GLU A 150 5.27 -22.67 -4.79
C GLU A 150 4.62 -21.27 -4.81
N GLN A 151 3.32 -21.18 -4.57
CA GLN A 151 2.62 -19.91 -4.42
C GLN A 151 3.19 -19.10 -3.25
N LEU A 152 3.47 -19.75 -2.12
CA LEU A 152 4.09 -19.10 -0.96
C LEU A 152 5.49 -18.58 -1.31
N ASN A 153 6.26 -19.33 -2.09
CA ASN A 153 7.59 -18.94 -2.54
C ASN A 153 7.56 -17.70 -3.45
N GLN A 154 6.50 -17.52 -4.25
CA GLN A 154 6.30 -16.31 -5.04
C GLN A 154 6.04 -15.06 -4.18
N CYS A 155 5.53 -15.24 -2.96
CA CYS A 155 5.35 -14.17 -1.99
C CYS A 155 6.64 -13.80 -1.24
N LYS A 156 7.72 -14.60 -1.36
CA LYS A 156 8.92 -14.46 -0.50
C LYS A 156 9.52 -13.05 -0.60
N ARG A 157 9.47 -12.38 0.52
CA ARG A 157 10.17 -11.13 0.80
C ARG A 157 11.11 -11.36 1.99
N ARG A 158 12.03 -10.43 2.24
CA ARG A 158 12.93 -10.51 3.40
C ARG A 158 12.10 -10.46 4.70
N SER A 159 12.51 -11.24 5.71
CA SER A 159 11.92 -11.23 7.06
C SER A 159 10.44 -11.62 7.11
N VAL A 160 10.17 -12.84 6.69
CA VAL A 160 8.82 -13.43 6.68
C VAL A 160 8.56 -14.22 7.95
N LYS A 161 7.31 -14.14 8.45
CA LYS A 161 6.79 -15.04 9.49
C LYS A 161 5.42 -15.55 9.10
N LEU A 162 5.15 -16.82 9.40
CA LEU A 162 3.81 -17.39 9.42
C LEU A 162 3.33 -17.35 10.87
N GLY A 163 2.21 -16.65 11.12
CA GLY A 163 1.63 -16.51 12.46
C GLY A 163 0.29 -17.21 12.56
N THR A 164 0.13 -18.07 13.56
CA THR A 164 -1.18 -18.60 13.94
C THR A 164 -2.00 -17.50 14.63
N ALA A 165 -3.34 -17.65 14.65
CA ALA A 165 -4.21 -16.72 15.36
C ALA A 165 -3.78 -16.52 16.82
N LYS A 166 -3.46 -17.62 17.53
CA LYS A 166 -3.01 -17.56 18.93
C LYS A 166 -1.71 -16.77 19.10
N GLN A 167 -0.70 -17.02 18.27
CA GLN A 167 0.58 -16.30 18.32
C GLN A 167 0.41 -14.80 18.07
N ILE A 168 -0.53 -14.44 17.20
CA ILE A 168 -0.85 -13.04 16.90
C ILE A 168 -1.55 -12.40 18.09
N GLU A 169 -2.58 -13.05 18.65
CA GLU A 169 -3.32 -12.58 19.83
C GLU A 169 -2.40 -12.27 21.01
N GLU A 170 -1.46 -13.16 21.29
CA GLU A 170 -0.49 -13.01 22.40
C GLU A 170 0.43 -11.78 22.23
N ASN A 171 0.55 -11.24 21.02
CA ASN A 171 1.43 -10.12 20.69
C ASN A 171 0.67 -8.85 20.25
N LEU A 172 -0.67 -8.84 20.30
CA LEU A 172 -1.43 -7.62 20.05
C LEU A 172 -1.09 -6.54 21.08
N SER A 173 -1.16 -5.29 20.65
CA SER A 173 -0.88 -4.09 21.48
C SER A 173 0.55 -4.02 22.05
N SER A 174 1.45 -4.89 21.60
CA SER A 174 2.87 -4.88 21.99
C SER A 174 3.76 -4.00 21.10
N GLY A 175 3.19 -3.39 20.05
CA GLY A 175 3.93 -2.61 19.06
C GLY A 175 4.65 -3.45 17.98
N VAL A 176 4.43 -4.77 17.98
CA VAL A 176 5.00 -5.69 16.98
C VAL A 176 4.33 -5.52 15.63
N PHE A 177 3.02 -5.27 15.61
CA PHE A 177 2.22 -5.18 14.40
C PHE A 177 1.95 -3.73 13.98
N SER A 178 1.66 -3.53 12.69
CA SER A 178 1.21 -2.22 12.20
C SER A 178 -0.15 -1.85 12.78
N GLU A 179 -0.39 -0.55 12.90
CA GLU A 179 -1.68 -0.03 13.37
C GLU A 179 -2.86 -0.48 12.50
N TYR A 180 -2.63 -0.64 11.18
CA TYR A 180 -3.64 -1.21 10.28
C TYR A 180 -3.97 -2.65 10.63
N PHE A 181 -2.92 -3.47 10.77
CA PHE A 181 -3.05 -4.88 11.06
C PHE A 181 -3.82 -5.12 12.36
N GLU A 182 -3.51 -4.39 13.43
CA GLU A 182 -4.19 -4.54 14.72
C GLU A 182 -5.69 -4.23 14.63
N LYS A 183 -6.09 -3.24 13.83
CA LYS A 183 -7.51 -2.95 13.58
C LYS A 183 -8.21 -4.02 12.76
N GLU A 184 -7.49 -4.64 11.83
CA GLU A 184 -8.04 -5.61 10.87
C GLU A 184 -8.10 -7.03 11.44
N PHE A 185 -7.23 -7.37 12.39
CA PHE A 185 -7.10 -8.73 12.88
C PHE A 185 -8.39 -9.31 13.45
N ALA A 186 -9.19 -8.51 14.14
CA ALA A 186 -10.49 -8.94 14.67
C ALA A 186 -11.46 -9.42 13.57
N TYR A 187 -11.43 -8.77 12.39
CA TYR A 187 -12.23 -9.21 11.24
C TYR A 187 -11.70 -10.48 10.62
N LEU A 188 -10.38 -10.62 10.51
CA LEU A 188 -9.73 -11.82 9.99
C LEU A 188 -9.96 -13.03 10.89
N GLN A 189 -9.83 -12.84 12.20
CA GLN A 189 -10.00 -13.88 13.18
C GLN A 189 -11.40 -14.50 13.12
N ASN A 190 -12.43 -13.65 13.03
CA ASN A 190 -13.82 -14.11 13.02
C ASN A 190 -14.31 -14.66 11.67
N THR A 191 -13.61 -14.39 10.57
CA THR A 191 -14.07 -14.72 9.23
C THR A 191 -13.21 -15.76 8.51
N ILE A 192 -11.89 -15.77 8.71
CA ILE A 192 -10.96 -16.52 7.86
C ILE A 192 -10.18 -17.58 8.64
N LEU A 193 -9.62 -17.20 9.80
CA LEU A 193 -8.72 -18.07 10.55
C LEU A 193 -9.44 -19.24 11.24
N PHE A 194 -10.75 -19.10 11.49
CA PHE A 194 -11.59 -20.15 12.10
C PHE A 194 -12.48 -20.89 11.11
N ALA A 195 -12.64 -20.40 9.90
CA ALA A 195 -13.44 -21.08 8.88
C ALA A 195 -12.52 -21.83 7.94
N GLU A 196 -12.24 -23.10 8.21
CA GLU A 196 -11.61 -24.02 7.26
C GLU A 196 -12.31 -24.00 5.88
N SER A 197 -13.61 -23.72 5.86
CA SER A 197 -14.42 -23.55 4.66
C SER A 197 -14.08 -22.31 3.82
N PHE A 198 -13.44 -21.28 4.37
CA PHE A 198 -13.19 -20.04 3.65
C PHE A 198 -12.08 -20.19 2.58
N CYS A 199 -11.06 -20.98 2.87
CA CYS A 199 -9.98 -21.30 1.93
C CYS A 199 -10.25 -22.58 1.11
N CYS A 200 -11.22 -23.40 1.52
CA CYS A 200 -11.58 -24.69 0.86
C CYS A 200 -12.83 -24.59 -0.01
N GLY A 201 -13.51 -23.45 -0.06
CA GLY A 201 -14.70 -23.26 -0.92
C GLY A 201 -14.33 -23.26 -2.40
N ASN A 202 -14.95 -24.17 -3.14
CA ASN A 202 -14.90 -24.40 -4.60
C ASN A 202 -15.03 -23.12 -5.42
#